data_f7eac1b39cb663023473bd63b8d94eac
#
_entry.id   f7eac1b39cb663023473bd63b8d94eac
#
_cell.length_a   1.000
_cell.length_b   1.000
_cell.length_c   1.000
_cell.angle_alpha   90.00
_cell.angle_beta   90.00
_cell.angle_gamma   90.00
#
_symmetry.space_group_name_H-M   'P 1'
#
loop_
_entity.id
_entity.type
_entity.pdbx_description
1 polymer ?
#
loop_
_entity_poly.entity_id
_entity_poly.type
_entity_poly.pdbx_seq_one_letter_code
_entity_poly.pdbx_strand_id
1 'polypeptide(L)'
;VCFLTKLAKINHRTGIGQKSINLGNFYPVLCAYLDGEFYECVYYSDGDPFVSECASYQVVLTVPKEYTVAATGKVTSEKTLESKKEYTMSASNVRDFAIVLSDCFEVAETKWKGVDIKYYYYNDETPAAHLAAAQEALEYYSATFGAYPYDIYSVVQTGFCYGGMEFPALSLISDALNEQNCVYTIVHETAHQWWYVAVGSNQVENAWQDEGLTEYSAALFFENHPDYGFTREQLVSDALAE
;
A
#
# COMPACT_ATOMS: atom_id res chain seq x y z
N VAL A 1 0.13 -7.81 24.55
CA VAL A 1 -1.06 -6.95 24.67
C VAL A 1 -2.24 -7.68 24.02
N CYS A 2 -3.40 -7.76 24.72
CA CYS A 2 -4.66 -8.21 24.13
C CYS A 2 -5.54 -6.98 23.93
N PHE A 3 -6.17 -6.84 22.77
CA PHE A 3 -7.06 -5.72 22.47
C PHE A 3 -8.23 -6.18 21.60
N LEU A 4 -9.28 -5.36 21.57
CA LEU A 4 -10.45 -5.50 20.72
C LEU A 4 -10.62 -4.22 19.93
N THR A 5 -10.57 -4.32 18.60
CA THR A 5 -10.86 -3.20 17.71
C THR A 5 -12.26 -3.36 17.12
N LYS A 6 -13.10 -2.35 17.32
CA LYS A 6 -14.41 -2.27 16.66
C LYS A 6 -14.24 -1.47 15.38
N LEU A 7 -14.37 -2.13 14.24
CA LEU A 7 -14.26 -1.47 12.94
C LEU A 7 -15.49 -0.60 12.66
N ALA A 8 -15.26 0.63 12.21
CA ALA A 8 -16.31 1.51 11.73
C ALA A 8 -16.75 1.09 10.31
N LYS A 9 -17.99 1.40 9.95
CA LYS A 9 -18.49 1.26 8.58
C LYS A 9 -18.10 2.50 7.78
N ILE A 10 -16.90 2.50 7.26
CA ILE A 10 -16.32 3.63 6.54
C ILE A 10 -15.25 3.13 5.55
N ASN A 11 -15.14 3.80 4.42
CA ASN A 11 -14.05 3.60 3.46
C ASN A 11 -12.83 4.39 3.95
N HIS A 12 -11.91 3.75 4.64
CA HIS A 12 -10.72 4.38 5.19
C HIS A 12 -9.60 3.34 5.37
N ARG A 13 -8.43 3.75 5.87
CA ARG A 13 -7.30 2.85 6.21
C ARG A 13 -7.72 1.71 7.12
N THR A 14 -8.61 1.99 8.08
CA THR A 14 -9.20 1.00 8.99
C THR A 14 -10.71 1.12 8.94
N GLY A 15 -11.41 0.15 8.36
CA GLY A 15 -12.86 0.22 8.25
C GLY A 15 -13.48 -0.93 7.46
N ILE A 16 -14.80 -0.97 7.49
CA ILE A 16 -15.62 -1.89 6.72
C ILE A 16 -16.28 -1.09 5.60
N GLY A 17 -15.79 -1.28 4.39
CA GLY A 17 -16.39 -0.77 3.16
C GLY A 17 -17.55 -1.64 2.67
N GLN A 18 -18.03 -1.35 1.47
CA GLN A 18 -19.12 -2.10 0.86
C GLN A 18 -18.68 -3.50 0.40
N LYS A 19 -17.46 -3.61 -0.15
CA LYS A 19 -16.91 -4.85 -0.74
C LYS A 19 -15.60 -5.31 -0.07
N SER A 20 -15.00 -4.49 0.77
CA SER A 20 -13.70 -4.77 1.38
C SER A 20 -13.66 -4.35 2.85
N ILE A 21 -12.74 -4.96 3.58
CA ILE A 21 -12.40 -4.60 4.95
C ILE A 21 -10.92 -4.24 4.98
N ASN A 22 -10.62 -3.02 5.36
CA ASN A 22 -9.25 -2.52 5.48
C ASN A 22 -8.81 -2.56 6.94
N LEU A 23 -7.65 -3.14 7.18
CA LEU A 23 -6.98 -3.24 8.46
C LEU A 23 -5.57 -2.62 8.34
N GLY A 24 -5.52 -1.30 8.16
CA GLY A 24 -4.31 -0.49 8.28
C GLY A 24 -4.29 0.22 9.61
N ASN A 25 -3.13 0.36 10.24
CA ASN A 25 -2.97 1.04 11.53
C ASN A 25 -3.96 0.59 12.63
N PHE A 26 -4.31 -0.70 12.66
CA PHE A 26 -5.38 -1.25 13.49
C PHE A 26 -4.91 -1.84 14.83
N TYR A 27 -3.61 -1.93 15.04
CA TYR A 27 -2.98 -2.49 16.22
C TYR A 27 -2.07 -1.46 16.92
N PRO A 28 -1.78 -1.61 18.22
CA PRO A 28 -0.87 -0.72 18.93
C PRO A 28 0.55 -0.82 18.39
N VAL A 29 1.14 0.32 18.02
CA VAL A 29 2.53 0.46 17.57
C VAL A 29 3.33 1.13 18.68
N LEU A 30 4.58 0.69 18.87
CA LEU A 30 5.51 1.38 19.77
C LEU A 30 5.94 2.69 19.13
N CYS A 31 5.87 3.78 19.87
CA CYS A 31 6.41 5.07 19.42
C CYS A 31 7.90 4.95 19.09
N ALA A 32 8.36 5.67 18.07
CA ALA A 32 9.77 5.79 17.79
C ALA A 32 10.51 6.38 19.01
N TYR A 33 11.73 5.91 19.23
CA TYR A 33 12.59 6.41 20.31
C TYR A 33 13.69 7.26 19.71
N LEU A 34 13.57 8.59 19.83
CA LEU A 34 14.46 9.57 19.22
C LEU A 34 15.09 10.43 20.31
N ASP A 35 16.38 10.73 20.18
CA ASP A 35 17.13 11.63 21.06
C ASP A 35 17.01 11.36 22.57
N GLY A 36 16.79 10.10 22.94
CA GLY A 36 16.72 9.66 24.33
C GLY A 36 15.32 9.63 24.96
N GLU A 37 14.27 9.88 24.18
CA GLU A 37 12.88 9.85 24.63
C GLU A 37 11.93 9.27 23.58
N PHE A 38 10.72 8.87 23.98
CA PHE A 38 9.68 8.48 23.04
C PHE A 38 9.15 9.70 22.31
N TYR A 39 9.09 9.60 20.98
CA TYR A 39 8.56 10.67 20.14
C TYR A 39 7.03 10.71 20.22
N GLU A 40 6.51 11.67 20.95
CA GLU A 40 5.08 11.96 21.05
C GLU A 40 4.72 13.07 20.08
N CYS A 41 4.07 12.74 18.97
CA CYS A 41 3.61 13.73 18.00
C CYS A 41 2.14 14.07 18.19
N VAL A 42 1.78 15.28 17.82
CA VAL A 42 0.39 15.71 17.76
C VAL A 42 -0.25 15.11 16.52
N TYR A 43 -1.47 14.57 16.67
CA TYR A 43 -2.25 14.10 15.53
C TYR A 43 -2.68 15.28 14.65
N TYR A 44 -2.47 15.14 13.35
CA TYR A 44 -3.00 16.01 12.31
C TYR A 44 -3.98 15.22 11.45
N SER A 45 -5.07 15.87 11.00
CA SER A 45 -6.10 15.24 10.15
C SER A 45 -5.67 15.09 8.70
N ASP A 46 -4.69 15.88 8.28
CA ASP A 46 -4.20 15.91 6.91
C ASP A 46 -2.79 15.30 6.85
N GLY A 47 -2.48 14.61 5.73
CA GLY A 47 -1.22 13.91 5.49
C GLY A 47 -1.13 12.55 6.21
N ASP A 48 0.05 11.97 6.16
CA ASP A 48 0.40 10.67 6.73
C ASP A 48 1.30 10.84 7.96
N PRO A 49 0.71 11.06 9.16
CA PRO A 49 1.45 11.45 10.35
C PRO A 49 2.11 10.23 11.02
N PHE A 50 2.89 9.47 10.26
CA PHE A 50 3.56 8.29 10.76
C PHE A 50 5.04 8.52 11.00
N VAL A 51 5.48 8.11 12.18
CA VAL A 51 6.88 7.98 12.54
C VAL A 51 7.04 6.60 13.17
N SER A 52 7.49 5.63 12.39
CA SER A 52 7.60 4.24 12.83
C SER A 52 8.95 3.64 12.51
N GLU A 53 9.44 2.81 13.41
CA GLU A 53 10.64 2.01 13.23
C GLU A 53 10.33 0.76 12.40
N CYS A 54 11.34 0.28 11.67
CA CYS A 54 11.24 -1.00 10.99
C CYS A 54 11.20 -2.16 11.98
N ALA A 55 10.32 -3.13 11.72
CA ALA A 55 10.17 -4.33 12.53
C ALA A 55 10.00 -5.59 11.67
N SER A 56 10.13 -6.75 12.31
CA SER A 56 9.73 -8.03 11.73
C SER A 56 8.39 -8.46 12.31
N TYR A 57 7.49 -8.89 11.42
CA TYR A 57 6.13 -9.30 11.76
C TYR A 57 5.94 -10.78 11.45
N GLN A 58 5.30 -11.47 12.38
CA GLN A 58 4.71 -12.78 12.16
C GLN A 58 3.25 -12.69 12.58
N VAL A 59 2.35 -12.83 11.61
CA VAL A 59 0.92 -12.63 11.79
C VAL A 59 0.17 -13.91 11.52
N VAL A 60 -0.69 -14.31 12.46
CA VAL A 60 -1.65 -15.39 12.28
C VAL A 60 -3.04 -14.78 12.22
N LEU A 61 -3.68 -14.89 11.07
CA LEU A 61 -5.00 -14.33 10.80
C LEU A 61 -6.01 -15.44 10.59
N THR A 62 -7.11 -15.41 11.35
CA THR A 62 -8.22 -16.34 11.15
C THR A 62 -9.46 -15.58 10.70
N VAL A 63 -9.96 -15.89 9.53
CA VAL A 63 -11.13 -15.24 8.90
C VAL A 63 -12.13 -16.26 8.41
N PRO A 64 -13.39 -15.88 8.13
CA PRO A 64 -14.32 -16.72 7.39
C PRO A 64 -13.71 -17.20 6.06
N LYS A 65 -14.01 -18.43 5.66
CA LYS A 65 -13.32 -19.07 4.53
C LYS A 65 -13.55 -18.42 3.17
N GLU A 66 -14.62 -17.65 3.04
CA GLU A 66 -14.99 -16.90 1.83
C GLU A 66 -14.07 -15.72 1.54
N TYR A 67 -13.34 -15.21 2.54
CA TYR A 67 -12.47 -14.06 2.34
C TYR A 67 -11.13 -14.45 1.69
N THR A 68 -10.79 -13.69 0.66
CA THR A 68 -9.44 -13.60 0.11
C THR A 68 -8.68 -12.49 0.84
N VAL A 69 -7.40 -12.72 1.09
CA VAL A 69 -6.55 -11.87 1.93
C VAL A 69 -5.39 -11.31 1.11
N ALA A 70 -5.25 -9.99 1.11
CA ALA A 70 -4.04 -9.29 0.70
C ALA A 70 -3.36 -8.70 1.94
N ALA A 71 -2.04 -8.76 2.02
CA ALA A 71 -1.30 -8.29 3.20
C ALA A 71 0.11 -7.81 2.85
N THR A 72 0.67 -6.98 3.72
CA THR A 72 2.09 -6.55 3.69
C THR A 72 3.04 -7.75 3.63
N GLY A 73 2.72 -8.83 4.36
CA GLY A 73 3.59 -9.99 4.45
C GLY A 73 3.27 -11.09 3.44
N LYS A 74 4.27 -11.91 3.18
CA LYS A 74 4.10 -13.13 2.39
C LYS A 74 3.36 -14.19 3.19
N VAL A 75 2.36 -14.82 2.57
CA VAL A 75 1.67 -15.98 3.14
C VAL A 75 2.62 -17.18 3.15
N THR A 76 2.97 -17.65 4.33
CA THR A 76 3.86 -18.79 4.55
C THR A 76 3.11 -20.09 4.83
N SER A 77 1.86 -19.98 5.26
CA SER A 77 0.96 -21.14 5.48
C SER A 77 -0.49 -20.72 5.38
N GLU A 78 -1.30 -21.58 4.75
CA GLU A 78 -2.76 -21.47 4.74
C GLU A 78 -3.36 -22.80 5.21
N LYS A 79 -4.30 -22.75 6.15
CA LYS A 79 -5.04 -23.90 6.66
C LYS A 79 -6.52 -23.65 6.54
N THR A 80 -7.23 -24.57 5.92
CA THR A 80 -8.70 -24.55 5.86
C THR A 80 -9.26 -25.29 7.07
N LEU A 81 -10.09 -24.60 7.82
CA LEU A 81 -10.92 -25.11 8.91
C LEU A 81 -12.36 -25.24 8.40
N GLU A 82 -13.28 -25.78 9.18
CA GLU A 82 -14.67 -26.02 8.72
C GLU A 82 -15.33 -24.79 8.08
N SER A 83 -15.35 -23.65 8.78
CA SER A 83 -15.98 -22.39 8.34
C SER A 83 -15.00 -21.24 8.22
N LYS A 84 -13.71 -21.47 8.41
CA LYS A 84 -12.68 -20.45 8.49
C LYS A 84 -11.45 -20.85 7.70
N LYS A 85 -10.60 -19.87 7.43
CA LYS A 85 -9.21 -20.05 6.98
C LYS A 85 -8.26 -19.38 7.98
N GLU A 86 -7.14 -20.03 8.23
CA GLU A 86 -6.05 -19.48 9.02
C GLU A 86 -4.85 -19.26 8.09
N TYR A 87 -4.40 -18.01 8.03
CA TYR A 87 -3.23 -17.59 7.29
C TYR A 87 -2.09 -17.31 8.27
N THR A 88 -0.90 -17.84 7.99
CA THR A 88 0.32 -17.37 8.64
C THR A 88 1.10 -16.53 7.63
N MET A 89 1.45 -15.32 8.02
CA MET A 89 2.13 -14.36 7.17
C MET A 89 3.38 -13.83 7.88
N SER A 90 4.41 -13.49 7.11
CA SER A 90 5.63 -12.89 7.64
C SER A 90 6.11 -11.73 6.78
N ALA A 91 6.65 -10.72 7.42
CA ALA A 91 7.36 -9.62 6.80
C ALA A 91 8.56 -9.23 7.67
N SER A 92 9.63 -8.77 7.05
CA SER A 92 10.84 -8.33 7.77
C SER A 92 11.28 -6.97 7.26
N ASN A 93 11.76 -6.15 8.18
CA ASN A 93 12.22 -4.78 7.89
C ASN A 93 11.13 -3.92 7.24
N VAL A 94 9.91 -4.00 7.76
CA VAL A 94 8.76 -3.19 7.33
C VAL A 94 8.36 -2.23 8.44
N ARG A 95 7.88 -1.04 8.05
CA ARG A 95 7.48 0.01 9.00
C ARG A 95 6.08 -0.19 9.56
N ASP A 96 5.24 -0.92 8.83
CA ASP A 96 3.87 -1.21 9.23
C ASP A 96 3.43 -2.56 8.64
N PHE A 97 2.28 -3.06 9.09
CA PHE A 97 1.66 -4.27 8.58
C PHE A 97 0.17 -4.05 8.37
N ALA A 98 -0.26 -4.03 7.13
CA ALA A 98 -1.65 -3.88 6.76
C ALA A 98 -2.23 -5.15 6.13
N ILE A 99 -3.54 -5.29 6.22
CA ILE A 99 -4.31 -6.41 5.66
C ILE A 99 -5.57 -5.85 5.00
N VAL A 100 -5.91 -6.37 3.85
CA VAL A 100 -7.20 -6.11 3.20
C VAL A 100 -7.91 -7.43 2.93
N LEU A 101 -9.20 -7.46 3.21
CA LEU A 101 -10.05 -8.63 3.10
C LEU A 101 -11.22 -8.35 2.14
N SER A 102 -11.53 -9.28 1.26
CA SER A 102 -12.77 -9.25 0.48
C SER A 102 -13.22 -10.67 0.12
N ASP A 103 -14.52 -10.89 0.11
CA ASP A 103 -15.15 -12.09 -0.44
C ASP A 103 -15.42 -11.97 -1.95
N CYS A 104 -15.11 -10.80 -2.53
CA CYS A 104 -15.31 -10.49 -3.94
C CYS A 104 -13.99 -10.41 -4.74
N PHE A 105 -12.82 -10.56 -4.12
CA PHE A 105 -11.55 -10.40 -4.84
C PHE A 105 -11.35 -11.44 -5.93
N GLU A 106 -11.03 -10.93 -7.12
CA GLU A 106 -10.27 -11.60 -8.14
C GLU A 106 -8.80 -11.20 -8.01
N VAL A 107 -7.88 -12.01 -8.52
CA VAL A 107 -6.44 -11.78 -8.41
C VAL A 107 -5.78 -11.98 -9.76
N ALA A 108 -5.13 -10.93 -10.26
CA ALA A 108 -4.17 -11.03 -11.35
C ALA A 108 -2.76 -11.03 -10.77
N GLU A 109 -1.87 -11.84 -11.34
CA GLU A 109 -0.51 -11.96 -10.81
C GLU A 109 0.53 -12.08 -11.91
N THR A 110 1.72 -11.59 -11.61
CA THR A 110 2.91 -11.69 -12.46
C THR A 110 4.15 -11.86 -11.58
N LYS A 111 5.32 -12.03 -12.20
CA LYS A 111 6.57 -12.16 -11.47
C LYS A 111 7.69 -11.42 -12.19
N TRP A 112 8.43 -10.62 -11.44
CA TRP A 112 9.58 -9.90 -11.94
C TRP A 112 10.80 -10.07 -11.00
N LYS A 113 11.92 -10.56 -11.54
CA LYS A 113 13.21 -10.75 -10.82
C LYS A 113 13.08 -11.39 -9.43
N GLY A 114 12.12 -12.30 -9.26
CA GLY A 114 11.89 -13.00 -7.99
C GLY A 114 10.83 -12.34 -7.10
N VAL A 115 10.35 -11.15 -7.44
CA VAL A 115 9.23 -10.48 -6.76
C VAL A 115 7.93 -11.01 -7.32
N ASP A 116 7.05 -11.53 -6.47
CA ASP A 116 5.68 -11.88 -6.83
C ASP A 116 4.83 -10.61 -6.79
N ILE A 117 4.27 -10.19 -7.93
CA ILE A 117 3.44 -8.98 -8.03
C ILE A 117 2.00 -9.41 -8.21
N LYS A 118 1.10 -8.87 -7.37
CA LYS A 118 -0.32 -9.23 -7.36
C LYS A 118 -1.20 -8.00 -7.39
N TYR A 119 -2.26 -8.08 -8.17
CA TYR A 119 -3.33 -7.11 -8.19
C TYR A 119 -4.63 -7.77 -7.73
N TYR A 120 -5.17 -7.30 -6.62
CA TYR A 120 -6.45 -7.74 -6.05
C TYR A 120 -7.52 -6.73 -6.44
N TYR A 121 -8.61 -7.19 -7.06
CA TYR A 121 -9.66 -6.32 -7.57
C TYR A 121 -11.03 -7.01 -7.51
N TYR A 122 -12.09 -6.25 -7.66
CA TYR A 122 -13.47 -6.74 -7.72
C TYR A 122 -14.37 -5.94 -8.66
N ASN A 123 -13.89 -4.88 -9.24
CA ASN A 123 -14.67 -4.00 -10.13
C ASN A 123 -13.72 -3.26 -11.08
N ASP A 124 -13.02 -4.02 -11.91
CA ASP A 124 -12.02 -3.51 -12.82
C ASP A 124 -12.16 -4.21 -14.18
N GLU A 125 -12.31 -3.40 -15.24
CA GLU A 125 -12.46 -3.90 -16.62
C GLU A 125 -11.10 -4.14 -17.29
N THR A 126 -10.01 -3.56 -16.76
CA THR A 126 -8.66 -3.59 -17.34
C THR A 126 -7.59 -4.07 -16.34
N PRO A 127 -7.81 -5.15 -15.57
CA PRO A 127 -6.90 -5.54 -14.48
C PRO A 127 -5.50 -5.91 -14.97
N ALA A 128 -5.37 -6.37 -16.21
CA ALA A 128 -4.07 -6.66 -16.82
C ALA A 128 -3.25 -5.38 -17.06
N ALA A 129 -3.88 -4.27 -17.43
CA ALA A 129 -3.22 -2.98 -17.61
C ALA A 129 -2.74 -2.41 -16.27
N HIS A 130 -3.57 -2.49 -15.23
CA HIS A 130 -3.21 -2.05 -13.88
C HIS A 130 -2.08 -2.88 -13.27
N LEU A 131 -2.11 -4.20 -13.46
CA LEU A 131 -0.99 -5.08 -13.06
C LEU A 131 0.29 -4.75 -13.82
N ALA A 132 0.20 -4.46 -15.12
CA ALA A 132 1.35 -4.05 -15.93
C ALA A 132 1.93 -2.72 -15.43
N ALA A 133 1.08 -1.72 -15.15
CA ALA A 133 1.53 -0.44 -14.59
C ALA A 133 2.30 -0.61 -13.26
N ALA A 134 1.80 -1.46 -12.36
CA ALA A 134 2.50 -1.78 -11.12
C ALA A 134 3.86 -2.44 -11.36
N GLN A 135 3.94 -3.39 -12.29
CA GLN A 135 5.20 -4.04 -12.65
C GLN A 135 6.19 -3.04 -13.28
N GLU A 136 5.77 -2.27 -14.26
CA GLU A 136 6.62 -1.31 -14.96
C GLU A 136 7.14 -0.21 -14.02
N ALA A 137 6.29 0.29 -13.09
CA ALA A 137 6.71 1.22 -12.07
C ALA A 137 7.76 0.60 -11.13
N LEU A 138 7.53 -0.63 -10.66
CA LEU A 138 8.48 -1.35 -9.82
C LEU A 138 9.83 -1.57 -10.53
N GLU A 139 9.80 -1.92 -11.83
CA GLU A 139 10.98 -2.07 -12.66
C GLU A 139 11.76 -0.75 -12.82
N TYR A 140 11.05 0.32 -13.16
CA TYR A 140 11.62 1.64 -13.36
C TYR A 140 12.28 2.18 -12.08
N TYR A 141 11.56 2.14 -10.97
CA TYR A 141 12.09 2.63 -9.70
C TYR A 141 13.21 1.75 -9.15
N SER A 142 13.15 0.43 -9.36
CA SER A 142 14.27 -0.45 -9.02
C SER A 142 15.55 -0.13 -9.81
N ALA A 143 15.41 0.28 -11.06
CA ALA A 143 16.54 0.68 -11.88
C ALA A 143 17.07 2.08 -11.52
N THR A 144 16.19 2.97 -11.11
CA THR A 144 16.50 4.38 -10.87
C THR A 144 17.02 4.63 -9.44
N PHE A 145 16.37 4.06 -8.44
CA PHE A 145 16.61 4.35 -7.02
C PHE A 145 17.28 3.21 -6.25
N GLY A 146 17.36 2.03 -6.85
CA GLY A 146 17.93 0.84 -6.22
C GLY A 146 16.91 -0.30 -6.09
N ALA A 147 17.41 -1.52 -5.88
CA ALA A 147 16.59 -2.73 -5.90
C ALA A 147 15.44 -2.68 -4.89
N TYR A 148 14.25 -3.09 -5.31
CA TYR A 148 13.10 -3.30 -4.42
C TYR A 148 13.45 -4.33 -3.34
N PRO A 149 13.21 -4.03 -2.05
CA PRO A 149 13.79 -4.82 -0.96
C PRO A 149 13.00 -6.08 -0.58
N TYR A 150 11.79 -6.29 -1.15
CA TYR A 150 10.91 -7.39 -0.75
C TYR A 150 10.71 -8.39 -1.90
N ASP A 151 10.18 -9.57 -1.58
CA ASP A 151 9.89 -10.65 -2.53
C ASP A 151 8.40 -10.72 -2.95
N ILE A 152 7.59 -9.76 -2.50
CA ILE A 152 6.18 -9.58 -2.84
C ILE A 152 5.85 -8.10 -2.98
N TYR A 153 4.97 -7.78 -3.91
CA TYR A 153 4.31 -6.48 -4.00
C TYR A 153 2.84 -6.68 -4.38
N SER A 154 1.94 -6.16 -3.56
CA SER A 154 0.50 -6.27 -3.77
C SER A 154 -0.12 -4.89 -3.98
N VAL A 155 -0.90 -4.75 -5.03
CA VAL A 155 -1.78 -3.60 -5.29
C VAL A 155 -3.21 -4.07 -5.05
N VAL A 156 -3.99 -3.31 -4.32
CA VAL A 156 -5.32 -3.75 -3.87
C VAL A 156 -6.36 -2.68 -4.12
N GLN A 157 -7.29 -2.93 -5.02
CA GLN A 157 -8.49 -2.11 -5.19
C GLN A 157 -9.38 -2.28 -3.95
N THR A 158 -9.76 -1.19 -3.31
CA THR A 158 -10.53 -1.22 -2.07
C THR A 158 -11.39 0.03 -1.90
N GLY A 159 -12.43 -0.06 -1.08
CA GLY A 159 -13.17 1.10 -0.63
C GLY A 159 -12.26 2.03 0.20
N PHE A 160 -11.82 3.14 -0.38
CA PHE A 160 -10.92 4.10 0.24
C PHE A 160 -11.33 5.53 -0.07
N CYS A 161 -11.18 6.45 0.89
CA CYS A 161 -11.67 7.82 0.76
C CYS A 161 -10.70 8.78 0.07
N TYR A 162 -9.44 8.38 -0.07
CA TYR A 162 -8.40 9.08 -0.84
C TYR A 162 -8.06 8.30 -2.11
N GLY A 163 -7.05 8.71 -2.85
CA GLY A 163 -6.59 8.00 -4.04
C GLY A 163 -5.98 6.65 -3.74
N GLY A 164 -4.98 6.62 -2.89
CA GLY A 164 -4.26 5.42 -2.49
C GLY A 164 -3.67 5.49 -1.08
N MET A 165 -2.91 4.45 -0.71
CA MET A 165 -2.18 4.35 0.56
C MET A 165 -1.06 3.33 0.44
N GLU A 166 0.13 3.73 0.83
CA GLU A 166 1.42 3.11 0.54
C GLU A 166 1.92 2.14 1.60
N PHE A 167 1.13 1.30 2.18
CA PHE A 167 1.63 0.32 3.14
C PHE A 167 2.80 -0.50 2.57
N PRO A 168 3.77 -0.92 3.40
CA PRO A 168 4.92 -1.68 2.93
C PRO A 168 4.51 -2.94 2.18
N ALA A 169 4.97 -3.09 0.94
CA ALA A 169 4.65 -4.17 0.02
C ALA A 169 3.14 -4.36 -0.28
N LEU A 170 2.29 -3.40 0.09
CA LEU A 170 0.84 -3.43 -0.08
C LEU A 170 0.29 -2.03 -0.33
N SER A 171 -0.02 -1.66 -1.55
CA SER A 171 -0.63 -0.38 -1.88
C SER A 171 -2.14 -0.51 -2.03
N LEU A 172 -2.89 0.34 -1.33
CA LEU A 172 -4.34 0.46 -1.50
C LEU A 172 -4.62 1.41 -2.65
N ILE A 173 -5.61 1.07 -3.48
CA ILE A 173 -6.09 1.91 -4.58
C ILE A 173 -7.60 2.04 -4.44
N SER A 174 -8.10 3.26 -4.44
CA SER A 174 -9.53 3.52 -4.29
C SER A 174 -10.34 2.95 -5.45
N ASP A 175 -11.42 2.26 -5.11
CA ASP A 175 -12.38 1.72 -6.09
C ASP A 175 -13.28 2.79 -6.74
N ALA A 176 -13.13 4.05 -6.33
CA ALA A 176 -13.85 5.19 -6.88
C ALA A 176 -13.09 5.91 -8.01
N LEU A 177 -11.84 5.54 -8.28
CA LEU A 177 -11.03 6.16 -9.32
C LEU A 177 -11.48 5.74 -10.72
N ASN A 178 -11.38 6.67 -11.68
CA ASN A 178 -11.43 6.31 -13.09
C ASN A 178 -10.12 5.63 -13.52
N GLU A 179 -10.11 5.03 -14.72
CA GLU A 179 -8.99 4.25 -15.24
C GLU A 179 -7.67 5.04 -15.24
N GLN A 180 -7.68 6.29 -15.72
CA GLN A 180 -6.48 7.13 -15.80
C GLN A 180 -5.93 7.46 -14.40
N ASN A 181 -6.78 7.85 -13.48
CA ASN A 181 -6.38 8.14 -12.10
C ASN A 181 -5.95 6.86 -11.37
N CYS A 182 -6.55 5.71 -11.68
CA CYS A 182 -6.12 4.43 -11.13
C CYS A 182 -4.67 4.11 -11.52
N VAL A 183 -4.32 4.23 -12.80
CA VAL A 183 -2.94 4.05 -13.28
C VAL A 183 -1.98 5.04 -12.61
N TYR A 184 -2.37 6.32 -12.56
CA TYR A 184 -1.56 7.34 -11.89
C TYR A 184 -1.29 6.97 -10.43
N THR A 185 -2.34 6.65 -9.69
CA THR A 185 -2.23 6.29 -8.27
C THR A 185 -1.40 5.02 -8.07
N ILE A 186 -1.55 3.99 -8.92
CA ILE A 186 -0.70 2.79 -8.84
C ILE A 186 0.78 3.15 -8.98
N VAL A 187 1.13 4.02 -9.92
CA VAL A 187 2.52 4.46 -10.15
C VAL A 187 3.03 5.26 -8.95
N HIS A 188 2.22 6.18 -8.43
CA HIS A 188 2.49 6.98 -7.23
C HIS A 188 2.71 6.09 -6.01
N GLU A 189 1.77 5.23 -5.66
CA GLU A 189 1.87 4.32 -4.51
C GLU A 189 3.05 3.32 -4.63
N THR A 190 3.44 2.99 -5.86
CA THR A 190 4.63 2.18 -6.09
C THR A 190 5.91 2.95 -5.78
N ALA A 191 5.96 4.26 -6.04
CA ALA A 191 7.12 5.10 -5.71
C ALA A 191 7.34 5.21 -4.20
N HIS A 192 6.29 5.24 -3.41
CA HIS A 192 6.35 5.21 -1.95
C HIS A 192 7.04 3.96 -1.40
N GLN A 193 7.18 2.89 -2.16
CA GLN A 193 7.98 1.74 -1.73
C GLN A 193 9.47 2.09 -1.57
N TRP A 194 9.92 3.21 -2.15
CA TRP A 194 11.23 3.83 -1.90
C TRP A 194 11.12 5.01 -0.92
N TRP A 195 10.18 5.93 -1.13
CA TRP A 195 9.97 7.12 -0.31
C TRP A 195 8.87 6.87 0.73
N TYR A 196 9.19 6.55 1.92
CA TYR A 196 8.50 6.02 3.09
C TYR A 196 8.96 4.59 3.44
N VAL A 197 8.79 3.59 2.55
CA VAL A 197 9.02 2.20 2.94
C VAL A 197 10.51 1.89 3.10
N ALA A 198 11.31 2.09 2.07
CA ALA A 198 12.77 1.86 2.13
C ALA A 198 13.49 3.00 2.85
N VAL A 199 13.17 4.24 2.51
CA VAL A 199 13.74 5.46 3.09
C VAL A 199 12.65 6.18 3.88
N GLY A 200 12.57 5.87 5.17
CA GLY A 200 11.58 6.51 6.05
C GLY A 200 12.02 7.88 6.51
N SER A 201 11.03 8.70 6.78
CA SER A 201 11.19 10.05 7.31
C SER A 201 10.25 10.27 8.49
N ASN A 202 10.41 11.39 9.19
CA ASN A 202 9.39 11.90 10.09
C ASN A 202 8.33 12.62 9.23
N GLN A 203 7.27 11.93 8.87
CA GLN A 203 6.21 12.45 8.00
C GLN A 203 5.43 13.62 8.64
N VAL A 204 5.43 13.72 9.95
CA VAL A 204 4.80 14.85 10.66
C VAL A 204 5.54 16.16 10.39
N GLU A 205 6.88 16.14 10.42
CA GLU A 205 7.71 17.32 10.29
C GLU A 205 8.22 17.56 8.85
N ASN A 206 8.30 16.49 8.06
CA ASN A 206 8.94 16.48 6.75
C ASN A 206 8.11 15.72 5.70
N ALA A 207 6.82 16.03 5.60
CA ALA A 207 5.89 15.39 4.65
C ALA A 207 6.40 15.44 3.19
N TRP A 208 7.17 16.47 2.81
CA TRP A 208 7.74 16.61 1.47
C TRP A 208 8.74 15.49 1.09
N GLN A 209 9.35 14.81 2.07
CA GLN A 209 10.26 13.68 1.80
C GLN A 209 9.51 12.43 1.38
N ASP A 210 8.28 12.32 1.81
CA ASP A 210 7.37 11.26 1.45
C ASP A 210 6.63 11.63 0.14
N GLU A 211 5.69 12.54 0.21
CA GLU A 211 4.81 12.91 -0.88
C GLU A 211 5.55 13.64 -2.02
N GLY A 212 6.39 14.63 -1.70
CA GLY A 212 7.06 15.42 -2.72
C GLY A 212 8.07 14.61 -3.56
N LEU A 213 8.80 13.67 -2.94
CA LEU A 213 9.71 12.80 -3.69
C LEU A 213 8.94 11.74 -4.49
N THR A 214 7.82 11.29 -3.98
CA THR A 214 6.93 10.34 -4.66
C THR A 214 6.27 10.97 -5.88
N GLU A 215 5.71 12.18 -5.75
CA GLU A 215 5.16 12.94 -6.87
C GLU A 215 6.20 13.20 -7.96
N TYR A 216 7.40 13.62 -7.57
CA TYR A 216 8.50 13.80 -8.51
C TYR A 216 8.87 12.50 -9.23
N SER A 217 8.87 11.37 -8.50
CA SER A 217 9.18 10.07 -9.07
C SER A 217 8.11 9.58 -10.05
N ALA A 218 6.83 9.83 -9.74
CA ALA A 218 5.72 9.54 -10.66
C ALA A 218 5.84 10.37 -11.95
N ALA A 219 6.17 11.66 -11.84
CA ALA A 219 6.42 12.52 -13.00
C ALA A 219 7.57 11.99 -13.87
N LEU A 220 8.68 11.56 -13.24
CA LEU A 220 9.80 10.95 -13.95
C LEU A 220 9.40 9.64 -14.66
N PHE A 221 8.58 8.82 -14.01
CA PHE A 221 8.08 7.59 -14.63
C PHE A 221 7.29 7.91 -15.91
N PHE A 222 6.30 8.78 -15.84
CA PHE A 222 5.46 9.11 -16.98
C PHE A 222 6.22 9.85 -18.10
N GLU A 223 7.23 10.65 -17.77
CA GLU A 223 8.15 11.21 -18.80
C GLU A 223 8.87 10.13 -19.60
N ASN A 224 9.20 9.00 -18.98
CA ASN A 224 9.89 7.88 -19.60
C ASN A 224 8.94 6.82 -20.20
N HIS A 225 7.63 6.95 -19.91
CA HIS A 225 6.56 6.05 -20.38
C HIS A 225 5.41 6.86 -21.02
N PRO A 226 5.66 7.54 -22.16
CA PRO A 226 4.70 8.46 -22.78
C PRO A 226 3.42 7.76 -23.27
N ASP A 227 3.43 6.45 -23.44
CA ASP A 227 2.30 5.65 -23.89
C ASP A 227 1.12 5.67 -22.88
N TYR A 228 1.37 6.03 -21.61
CA TYR A 228 0.33 6.25 -20.62
C TYR A 228 -0.46 7.55 -20.81
N GLY A 229 0.00 8.44 -21.69
CA GLY A 229 -0.72 9.65 -22.08
C GLY A 229 -0.65 10.81 -21.07
N PHE A 230 0.17 10.73 -20.03
CA PHE A 230 0.42 11.83 -19.10
C PHE A 230 1.49 12.78 -19.65
N THR A 231 1.27 14.07 -19.47
CA THR A 231 2.28 15.09 -19.80
C THR A 231 2.85 15.69 -18.54
N ARG A 232 4.14 16.04 -18.56
CA ARG A 232 4.79 16.73 -17.43
C ARG A 232 4.05 18.00 -17.00
N GLU A 233 3.54 18.76 -17.96
CA GLU A 233 2.81 20.00 -17.70
C GLU A 233 1.53 19.74 -16.89
N GLN A 234 0.79 18.69 -17.20
CA GLN A 234 -0.38 18.28 -16.44
C GLN A 234 0.01 17.85 -15.01
N LEU A 235 0.99 16.97 -14.87
CA LEU A 235 1.45 16.46 -13.58
C LEU A 235 1.93 17.58 -12.65
N VAL A 236 2.73 18.53 -13.19
CA VAL A 236 3.19 19.70 -12.41
C VAL A 236 2.03 20.64 -12.08
N SER A 237 1.08 20.84 -12.99
CA SER A 237 -0.10 21.69 -12.74
C SER A 237 -0.98 21.11 -11.64
N ASP A 238 -1.18 19.80 -11.64
CA ASP A 238 -2.02 19.11 -10.66
C ASP A 238 -1.35 19.15 -9.26
N ALA A 239 -0.06 18.87 -9.19
CA ALA A 239 0.71 18.97 -7.93
C ALA A 239 0.80 20.40 -7.35
N LEU A 240 0.66 21.44 -8.16
CA LEU A 240 0.62 22.82 -7.69
C LEU A 240 -0.80 23.32 -7.31
N ALA A 241 -1.82 22.53 -7.65
CA ALA A 241 -3.22 22.86 -7.35
C ALA A 241 -3.70 22.28 -6.02
N GLU A 242 -3.00 21.31 -5.47
CA GLU A 242 -3.19 20.71 -4.14
C GLU A 242 -2.46 21.53 -3.06
#